data_60bf05dfa865cec7f9aade3d6671b653
#
_entry.id   60bf05dfa865cec7f9aade3d6671b653
#
_cell.length_a   1.000
_cell.length_b   1.000
_cell.length_c   1.000
_cell.angle_alpha   90.00
_cell.angle_beta   90.00
_cell.angle_gamma   90.00
#
_symmetry.space_group_name_H-M   'P 1'
#
loop_
_entity.id
_entity.type
_entity.pdbx_description
1 polymer ?
#
loop_
_entity_poly.entity_id
_entity_poly.type
_entity_poly.pdbx_seq_one_letter_code
_entity_poly.pdbx_strand_id
1 'polypeptide(L)'
;MTVFYQAIVLSIRHVFTGIKDMMDTAIKGMKSVMSATLILALAYCINTITKSMGASEFIMEATAGWMTSALFIAMTFVVGAVMAFFTGSSWGTFAICIPLAVPIAYSFTGNELGILVYAAVGAVVSGGLFGDHCSPVSDTTVLSSLGAACDHIDHVKTQLPFAFLSAGISIVIWLIIATVAA
;
A
#
# COMPACT_ATOMS: atom_id res chain seq x y z
N MET A 1 -18.78 3.75 -15.70
CA MET A 1 -20.13 3.15 -15.56
C MET A 1 -20.62 3.16 -14.11
N THR A 2 -19.88 2.66 -13.12
CA THR A 2 -20.29 2.60 -11.70
C THR A 2 -20.63 3.94 -11.06
N VAL A 3 -19.86 5.00 -11.34
CA VAL A 3 -20.09 6.35 -10.77
C VAL A 3 -21.42 6.93 -11.22
N PHE A 4 -21.74 6.80 -12.52
CA PHE A 4 -23.03 7.25 -13.06
C PHE A 4 -24.21 6.48 -12.48
N TYR A 5 -24.07 5.16 -12.35
CA TYR A 5 -25.08 4.32 -11.74
C TYR A 5 -25.34 4.72 -10.28
N GLN A 6 -24.28 4.90 -9.48
CA GLN A 6 -24.41 5.35 -8.10
C GLN A 6 -25.03 6.74 -7.98
N ALA A 7 -24.64 7.69 -8.84
CA ALA A 7 -25.23 9.03 -8.85
C ALA A 7 -26.73 8.98 -9.13
N ILE A 8 -27.18 8.15 -10.11
CA ILE A 8 -28.59 7.95 -10.43
C ILE A 8 -29.33 7.31 -9.24
N VAL A 9 -28.80 6.24 -8.64
CA VAL A 9 -29.44 5.56 -7.52
C VAL A 9 -29.57 6.47 -6.31
N LEU A 10 -28.53 7.25 -5.98
CA LEU A 10 -28.56 8.20 -4.88
C LEU A 10 -29.51 9.37 -5.13
N SER A 11 -29.65 9.81 -6.39
CA SER A 11 -30.65 10.82 -6.78
C SER A 11 -32.08 10.30 -6.65
N ILE A 12 -32.33 9.05 -7.08
CA ILE A 12 -33.66 8.41 -6.95
C ILE A 12 -34.03 8.21 -5.47
N ARG A 13 -33.04 7.94 -4.61
CA ARG A 13 -33.25 7.78 -3.16
C ARG A 13 -33.33 9.11 -2.40
N HIS A 14 -33.36 10.24 -3.09
CA HIS A 14 -33.42 11.59 -2.52
C HIS A 14 -32.27 11.88 -1.52
N VAL A 15 -31.12 11.26 -1.70
CA VAL A 15 -29.92 11.54 -0.90
C VAL A 15 -29.33 12.88 -1.28
N PHE A 16 -29.45 13.28 -2.57
CA PHE A 16 -29.08 14.60 -3.04
C PHE A 16 -30.31 15.51 -3.11
N THR A 17 -30.20 16.71 -2.58
CA THR A 17 -31.27 17.72 -2.59
C THR A 17 -31.37 18.46 -3.93
N GLY A 18 -30.37 18.30 -4.81
CA GLY A 18 -30.33 18.88 -6.15
C GLY A 18 -29.00 18.68 -6.86
N ILE A 19 -28.93 19.15 -8.11
CA ILE A 19 -27.75 19.07 -8.97
C ILE A 19 -26.53 19.75 -8.30
N LYS A 20 -26.74 20.87 -7.60
CA LYS A 20 -25.67 21.58 -6.90
C LYS A 20 -25.04 20.71 -5.81
N ASP A 21 -25.84 20.05 -4.99
CA ASP A 21 -25.38 19.17 -3.91
C ASP A 21 -24.60 17.95 -4.46
N MET A 22 -25.08 17.39 -5.57
CA MET A 22 -24.39 16.33 -6.30
C MET A 22 -23.01 16.80 -6.83
N MET A 23 -22.95 18.00 -7.41
CA MET A 23 -21.69 18.58 -7.91
C MET A 23 -20.72 18.91 -6.78
N ASP A 24 -21.19 19.48 -5.68
CA ASP A 24 -20.37 19.77 -4.50
C ASP A 24 -19.80 18.49 -3.88
N THR A 25 -20.59 17.42 -3.83
CA THR A 25 -20.14 16.10 -3.38
C THR A 25 -19.10 15.49 -4.31
N ALA A 26 -19.30 15.60 -5.63
CA ALA A 26 -18.33 15.15 -6.63
C ALA A 26 -16.99 15.91 -6.51
N ILE A 27 -17.04 17.23 -6.32
CA ILE A 27 -15.85 18.06 -6.12
C ILE A 27 -15.12 17.68 -4.83
N LYS A 28 -15.84 17.44 -3.74
CA LYS A 28 -15.24 16.96 -2.48
C LYS A 28 -14.55 15.60 -2.68
N GLY A 29 -15.20 14.67 -3.38
CA GLY A 29 -14.61 13.38 -3.73
C GLY A 29 -13.33 13.51 -4.57
N MET A 30 -13.34 14.37 -5.61
CA MET A 30 -12.14 14.64 -6.40
C MET A 30 -11.00 15.24 -5.56
N LYS A 31 -11.32 16.18 -4.66
CA LYS A 31 -10.32 16.76 -3.76
C LYS A 31 -9.72 15.73 -2.80
N SER A 32 -10.50 14.76 -2.33
CA SER A 32 -10.00 13.74 -1.40
C SER A 32 -8.98 12.79 -2.05
N VAL A 33 -9.07 12.53 -3.35
CA VAL A 33 -8.10 11.68 -4.06
C VAL A 33 -6.95 12.46 -4.68
N MET A 34 -6.97 13.79 -4.63
CA MET A 34 -5.94 14.64 -5.24
C MET A 34 -4.55 14.40 -4.64
N SER A 35 -4.47 14.24 -3.32
CA SER A 35 -3.20 13.98 -2.63
C SER A 35 -2.58 12.63 -3.08
N ALA A 36 -3.38 11.57 -3.17
CA ALA A 36 -2.92 10.29 -3.66
C ALA A 36 -2.44 10.37 -5.13
N THR A 37 -3.16 11.10 -5.97
CA THR A 37 -2.77 11.30 -7.38
C THR A 37 -1.44 12.05 -7.50
N LEU A 38 -1.22 13.10 -6.69
CA LEU A 38 0.03 13.85 -6.67
C LEU A 38 1.20 12.98 -6.18
N ILE A 39 0.99 12.18 -5.12
CA ILE A 39 1.99 11.24 -4.60
C ILE A 39 2.38 10.24 -5.69
N LEU A 40 1.41 9.65 -6.39
CA LEU A 40 1.68 8.71 -7.48
C LEU A 40 2.45 9.37 -8.64
N ALA A 41 2.11 10.60 -9.02
CA ALA A 41 2.83 11.33 -10.07
C ALA A 41 4.28 11.62 -9.67
N LEU A 42 4.53 12.08 -8.44
CA LEU A 42 5.87 12.33 -7.93
C LEU A 42 6.67 11.03 -7.78
N ALA A 43 6.04 9.95 -7.34
CA ALA A 43 6.68 8.64 -7.23
C ALA A 43 7.11 8.09 -8.59
N TYR A 44 6.34 8.35 -9.66
CA TYR A 44 6.75 8.01 -11.02
C TYR A 44 8.03 8.76 -11.44
N CYS A 45 8.16 10.04 -11.08
CA CYS A 45 9.38 10.80 -11.30
C CYS A 45 10.58 10.21 -10.52
N ILE A 46 10.37 9.89 -9.24
CA ILE A 46 11.41 9.26 -8.39
C ILE A 46 11.83 7.91 -8.99
N ASN A 47 10.87 7.07 -9.40
CA ASN A 47 11.17 5.80 -10.04
C ASN A 47 12.05 5.95 -11.29
N THR A 48 11.77 6.94 -12.14
CA THR A 48 12.56 7.21 -13.33
C THR A 48 14.00 7.59 -12.97
N ILE A 49 14.19 8.45 -11.96
CA ILE A 49 15.51 8.86 -11.47
C ILE A 49 16.24 7.65 -10.84
N THR A 50 15.57 6.89 -9.99
CA THR A 50 16.13 5.71 -9.30
C THR A 50 16.63 4.67 -10.32
N LYS A 51 15.86 4.43 -11.39
CA LYS A 51 16.30 3.56 -12.49
C LYS A 51 17.51 4.11 -13.23
N SER A 52 17.53 5.40 -13.53
CA SER A 52 18.67 6.03 -14.22
C SER A 52 19.95 6.04 -13.38
N MET A 53 19.83 5.97 -12.06
CA MET A 53 20.94 5.88 -11.12
C MET A 53 21.46 4.45 -10.92
N GLY A 54 20.81 3.43 -11.50
CA GLY A 54 21.20 2.03 -11.30
C GLY A 54 20.99 1.53 -9.87
N ALA A 55 19.99 2.09 -9.15
CA ALA A 55 19.79 1.76 -7.74
C ALA A 55 19.43 0.29 -7.51
N SER A 56 18.71 -0.34 -8.44
CA SER A 56 18.36 -1.76 -8.36
C SER A 56 19.60 -2.63 -8.45
N GLU A 57 20.49 -2.33 -9.39
CA GLU A 57 21.76 -3.03 -9.61
C GLU A 57 22.68 -2.87 -8.39
N PHE A 58 22.77 -1.66 -7.85
CA PHE A 58 23.54 -1.40 -6.63
C PHE A 58 23.03 -2.21 -5.43
N ILE A 59 21.70 -2.25 -5.22
CA ILE A 59 21.11 -3.03 -4.13
C ILE A 59 21.39 -4.52 -4.33
N MET A 60 21.30 -5.03 -5.56
CA MET A 60 21.61 -6.43 -5.85
C MET A 60 23.07 -6.77 -5.55
N GLU A 61 24.02 -5.96 -6.00
CA GLU A 61 25.44 -6.17 -5.69
C GLU A 61 25.73 -6.11 -4.20
N ALA A 62 25.19 -5.11 -3.52
CA ALA A 62 25.37 -4.93 -2.07
C ALA A 62 24.76 -6.07 -1.24
N THR A 63 23.77 -6.79 -1.76
CA THR A 63 23.03 -7.83 -1.03
C THR A 63 23.29 -9.25 -1.54
N ALA A 64 23.99 -9.41 -2.65
CA ALA A 64 24.22 -10.71 -3.34
C ALA A 64 24.83 -11.81 -2.44
N GLY A 65 25.56 -11.42 -1.38
CA GLY A 65 26.23 -12.40 -0.49
C GLY A 65 25.34 -13.00 0.60
N TRP A 66 24.18 -12.40 0.92
CA TRP A 66 23.36 -12.81 2.07
C TRP A 66 21.83 -12.75 1.83
N MET A 67 21.37 -12.07 0.80
CA MET A 67 19.94 -11.92 0.51
C MET A 67 19.43 -13.10 -0.31
N THR A 68 18.59 -13.92 0.32
CA THR A 68 17.81 -14.95 -0.39
C THR A 68 16.48 -14.37 -0.86
N SER A 69 15.85 -14.98 -1.86
CA SER A 69 14.51 -14.59 -2.35
C SER A 69 13.47 -14.54 -1.22
N ALA A 70 13.53 -15.51 -0.29
CA ALA A 70 12.63 -15.56 0.86
C ALA A 70 12.86 -14.38 1.82
N LEU A 71 14.13 -14.08 2.14
CA LEU A 71 14.48 -12.95 2.99
C LEU A 71 14.08 -11.62 2.34
N PHE A 72 14.29 -11.49 1.03
CA PHE A 72 13.91 -10.31 0.26
C PHE A 72 12.39 -10.03 0.37
N ILE A 73 11.55 -11.04 0.16
CA ILE A 73 10.09 -10.89 0.26
C ILE A 73 9.67 -10.50 1.68
N ALA A 74 10.22 -11.16 2.71
CA ALA A 74 9.92 -10.81 4.09
C ALA A 74 10.36 -9.37 4.44
N MET A 75 11.56 -8.96 4.02
CA MET A 75 12.05 -7.60 4.21
C MET A 75 11.18 -6.57 3.48
N THR A 76 10.74 -6.88 2.27
CA THR A 76 9.84 -6.02 1.48
C THR A 76 8.52 -5.79 2.22
N PHE A 77 7.93 -6.82 2.82
CA PHE A 77 6.74 -6.69 3.66
C PHE A 77 7.01 -5.78 4.87
N VAL A 78 8.10 -6.03 5.61
CA VAL A 78 8.44 -5.26 6.82
C VAL A 78 8.71 -3.79 6.49
N VAL A 79 9.47 -3.51 5.43
CA VAL A 79 9.74 -2.13 4.98
C VAL A 79 8.44 -1.43 4.60
N GLY A 80 7.57 -2.07 3.83
CA GLY A 80 6.25 -1.54 3.50
C GLY A 80 5.40 -1.25 4.73
N ALA A 81 5.41 -2.18 5.71
CA ALA A 81 4.68 -2.05 6.97
C ALA A 81 5.16 -0.84 7.79
N VAL A 82 6.48 -0.72 7.97
CA VAL A 82 7.10 0.38 8.74
C VAL A 82 6.85 1.72 8.05
N MET A 83 7.06 1.81 6.73
CA MET A 83 6.81 3.03 5.99
C MET A 83 5.35 3.49 6.10
N ALA A 84 4.39 2.59 5.87
CA ALA A 84 2.98 2.94 5.93
C ALA A 84 2.55 3.31 7.35
N PHE A 85 3.08 2.65 8.37
CA PHE A 85 2.80 2.97 9.77
C PHE A 85 3.20 4.41 10.12
N PHE A 86 4.40 4.84 9.75
CA PHE A 86 4.89 6.18 10.07
C PHE A 86 4.32 7.27 9.15
N THR A 87 4.04 6.96 7.89
CA THR A 87 3.47 7.93 6.94
C THR A 87 1.94 8.03 7.06
N GLY A 88 1.28 7.02 7.62
CA GLY A 88 -0.18 6.93 7.66
C GLY A 88 -0.81 6.78 6.28
N SER A 89 -0.07 6.22 5.29
CA SER A 89 -0.56 6.12 3.92
C SER A 89 -0.05 4.86 3.23
N SER A 90 -0.97 3.95 2.90
CA SER A 90 -0.68 2.79 2.06
C SER A 90 -0.33 3.19 0.62
N TRP A 91 -1.03 4.17 0.05
CA TRP A 91 -0.79 4.64 -1.33
C TRP A 91 0.60 5.21 -1.54
N GLY A 92 1.07 6.04 -0.61
CA GLY A 92 2.44 6.58 -0.65
C GLY A 92 3.49 5.47 -0.57
N THR A 93 3.25 4.48 0.28
CA THR A 93 4.11 3.31 0.42
C THR A 93 4.16 2.47 -0.86
N PHE A 94 3.01 2.19 -1.49
CA PHE A 94 2.96 1.45 -2.76
C PHE A 94 3.73 2.18 -3.86
N ALA A 95 3.53 3.49 -3.96
CA ALA A 95 4.16 4.32 -4.96
C ALA A 95 5.69 4.33 -4.88
N ILE A 96 6.25 4.20 -3.68
CA ILE A 96 7.70 4.18 -3.46
C ILE A 96 8.26 2.76 -3.51
N CYS A 97 7.63 1.81 -2.79
CA CYS A 97 8.21 0.48 -2.62
C CYS A 97 8.04 -0.44 -3.83
N ILE A 98 6.91 -0.37 -4.56
CA ILE A 98 6.69 -1.26 -5.72
C ILE A 98 7.73 -1.04 -6.83
N PRO A 99 8.03 0.22 -7.25
CA PRO A 99 9.05 0.47 -8.26
C PRO A 99 10.46 0.04 -7.87
N LEU A 100 10.76 -0.08 -6.58
CA LEU A 100 12.03 -0.59 -6.08
C LEU A 100 12.03 -2.12 -5.96
N ALA A 101 10.96 -2.69 -5.43
CA ALA A 101 10.87 -4.14 -5.19
C ALA A 101 10.77 -4.97 -6.48
N VAL A 102 10.00 -4.49 -7.47
CA VAL A 102 9.77 -5.24 -8.71
C VAL A 102 11.06 -5.51 -9.51
N PRO A 103 11.94 -4.54 -9.81
CA PRO A 103 13.18 -4.79 -10.51
C PRO A 103 14.10 -5.77 -9.77
N ILE A 104 14.17 -5.67 -8.44
CA ILE A 104 14.98 -6.57 -7.61
C ILE A 104 14.40 -8.00 -7.66
N ALA A 105 13.08 -8.16 -7.51
CA ALA A 105 12.45 -9.47 -7.64
C ALA A 105 12.65 -10.09 -9.04
N TYR A 106 12.57 -9.26 -10.07
CA TYR A 106 12.76 -9.65 -11.46
C TYR A 106 14.17 -10.18 -11.73
N SER A 107 15.19 -9.63 -11.07
CA SER A 107 16.55 -10.12 -11.19
C SER A 107 16.76 -11.49 -10.52
N PHE A 108 16.05 -11.79 -9.42
CA PHE A 108 16.08 -13.11 -8.80
C PHE A 108 15.45 -14.20 -9.66
N THR A 109 14.57 -13.85 -10.61
CA THR A 109 13.92 -14.79 -11.54
C THR A 109 14.61 -14.92 -12.89
N GLY A 110 15.85 -14.43 -13.01
CA GLY A 110 16.58 -14.46 -14.28
C GLY A 110 15.99 -13.54 -15.36
N ASN A 111 15.36 -12.44 -14.95
CA ASN A 111 14.67 -11.47 -15.81
C ASN A 111 13.39 -12.01 -16.47
N GLU A 112 12.71 -12.95 -15.82
CA GLU A 112 11.41 -13.45 -16.23
C GLU A 112 10.31 -13.07 -15.23
N LEU A 113 9.07 -12.93 -15.72
CA LEU A 113 7.91 -12.72 -14.86
C LEU A 113 7.54 -14.03 -14.17
N GLY A 114 8.03 -14.20 -12.95
CA GLY A 114 7.79 -15.35 -12.11
C GLY A 114 6.91 -15.04 -10.88
N ILE A 115 6.55 -16.08 -10.14
CA ILE A 115 5.77 -16.00 -8.90
C ILE A 115 6.42 -15.04 -7.90
N LEU A 116 7.75 -14.98 -7.85
CA LEU A 116 8.50 -14.12 -6.94
C LEU A 116 8.24 -12.62 -7.20
N VAL A 117 8.05 -12.22 -8.46
CA VAL A 117 7.70 -10.82 -8.80
C VAL A 117 6.31 -10.47 -8.29
N TYR A 118 5.34 -11.36 -8.45
CA TYR A 118 3.99 -11.16 -7.89
C TYR A 118 4.01 -11.17 -6.37
N ALA A 119 4.82 -12.04 -5.77
CA ALA A 119 5.02 -12.08 -4.31
C ALA A 119 5.63 -10.79 -3.78
N ALA A 120 6.58 -10.18 -4.49
CA ALA A 120 7.16 -8.89 -4.09
C ALA A 120 6.11 -7.77 -4.08
N VAL A 121 5.27 -7.67 -5.12
CA VAL A 121 4.16 -6.73 -5.15
C VAL A 121 3.17 -7.00 -4.03
N GLY A 122 2.78 -8.26 -3.84
CA GLY A 122 1.86 -8.67 -2.77
C GLY A 122 2.42 -8.37 -1.36
N ALA A 123 3.72 -8.56 -1.15
CA ALA A 123 4.38 -8.24 0.11
C ALA A 123 4.38 -6.73 0.40
N VAL A 124 4.67 -5.87 -0.61
CA VAL A 124 4.55 -4.41 -0.46
C VAL A 124 3.12 -4.02 -0.13
N VAL A 125 2.14 -4.55 -0.86
CA VAL A 125 0.74 -4.19 -0.68
C VAL A 125 0.24 -4.63 0.70
N SER A 126 0.48 -5.87 1.10
CA SER A 126 0.04 -6.38 2.40
C SER A 126 0.76 -5.70 3.57
N GLY A 127 2.07 -5.42 3.45
CA GLY A 127 2.82 -4.65 4.43
C GLY A 127 2.31 -3.22 4.55
N GLY A 128 2.12 -2.54 3.42
CA GLY A 128 1.58 -1.18 3.39
C GLY A 128 0.17 -1.08 3.96
N LEU A 129 -0.70 -2.05 3.67
CA LEU A 129 -2.05 -2.12 4.26
C LEU A 129 -1.99 -2.36 5.77
N PHE A 130 -1.13 -3.27 6.25
CA PHE A 130 -0.94 -3.50 7.67
C PHE A 130 -0.52 -2.21 8.39
N GLY A 131 0.53 -1.52 7.87
CA GLY A 131 1.04 -0.31 8.47
C GLY A 131 0.00 0.82 8.52
N ASP A 132 -0.69 1.06 7.40
CA ASP A 132 -1.75 2.06 7.29
C ASP A 132 -2.91 1.76 8.26
N HIS A 133 -3.37 0.53 8.27
CA HIS A 133 -4.51 0.08 9.07
C HIS A 133 -4.32 0.24 10.58
N CYS A 134 -3.11 0.08 11.10
CA CYS A 134 -2.82 0.19 12.52
C CYS A 134 -2.09 1.50 12.91
N SER A 135 -1.85 2.39 11.96
CA SER A 135 -1.18 3.67 12.19
C SER A 135 -2.09 4.66 12.93
N PRO A 136 -1.60 5.31 13.99
CA PRO A 136 -2.34 6.38 14.67
C PRO A 136 -2.44 7.68 13.85
N VAL A 137 -1.65 7.81 12.78
CA VAL A 137 -1.64 9.01 11.92
C VAL A 137 -2.38 8.78 10.59
N SER A 138 -2.90 7.57 10.36
CA SER A 138 -3.65 7.24 9.16
C SER A 138 -5.04 7.87 9.16
N ASP A 139 -5.41 8.46 8.04
CA ASP A 139 -6.74 9.02 7.82
C ASP A 139 -7.83 7.93 7.85
N THR A 140 -7.53 6.71 7.37
CA THR A 140 -8.44 5.57 7.42
C THR A 140 -8.71 5.12 8.85
N THR A 141 -7.69 5.10 9.72
CA THR A 141 -7.84 4.77 11.15
C THR A 141 -8.61 5.86 11.90
N VAL A 142 -8.34 7.14 11.58
CA VAL A 142 -9.10 8.28 12.13
C VAL A 142 -10.58 8.17 11.75
N LEU A 143 -10.88 7.94 10.47
CA LEU A 143 -12.26 7.80 9.99
C LEU A 143 -12.97 6.60 10.61
N SER A 144 -12.26 5.48 10.81
CA SER A 144 -12.82 4.28 11.45
C SER A 144 -13.19 4.54 12.90
N SER A 145 -12.32 5.21 13.66
CA SER A 145 -12.59 5.57 15.06
C SER A 145 -13.78 6.54 15.20
N LEU A 146 -13.86 7.53 14.30
CA LEU A 146 -15.00 8.46 14.24
C LEU A 146 -16.30 7.73 13.88
N GLY A 147 -16.25 6.81 12.89
CA GLY A 147 -17.41 6.00 12.49
C GLY A 147 -17.91 5.06 13.60
N ALA A 148 -16.98 4.54 14.41
CA ALA A 148 -17.28 3.71 15.58
C ALA A 148 -17.66 4.53 16.84
N ALA A 149 -17.60 5.85 16.77
CA ALA A 149 -17.84 6.77 17.90
C ALA A 149 -16.99 6.43 19.14
N CYS A 150 -15.74 6.04 18.95
CA CYS A 150 -14.79 5.71 20.01
C CYS A 150 -13.58 6.65 20.01
N ASP A 151 -12.84 6.69 21.13
CA ASP A 151 -11.59 7.43 21.20
C ASP A 151 -10.58 6.85 20.20
N HIS A 152 -9.90 7.73 19.46
CA HIS A 152 -8.98 7.34 18.40
C HIS A 152 -7.80 6.51 18.92
N ILE A 153 -7.20 6.91 20.03
CA ILE A 153 -6.05 6.20 20.61
C ILE A 153 -6.46 4.86 21.19
N ASP A 154 -7.65 4.77 21.77
CA ASP A 154 -8.17 3.49 22.27
C ASP A 154 -8.52 2.54 21.12
N HIS A 155 -9.04 3.06 20.01
CA HIS A 155 -9.22 2.29 18.78
C HIS A 155 -7.90 1.70 18.29
N VAL A 156 -6.83 2.50 18.18
CA VAL A 156 -5.50 2.04 17.78
C VAL A 156 -4.97 0.97 18.72
N LYS A 157 -5.02 1.21 20.04
CA LYS A 157 -4.53 0.25 21.06
C LYS A 157 -5.24 -1.11 21.00
N THR A 158 -6.55 -1.10 20.79
CA THR A 158 -7.34 -2.34 20.71
C THR A 158 -7.14 -3.08 19.40
N GLN A 159 -6.83 -2.36 18.31
CA GLN A 159 -6.62 -2.93 16.98
C GLN A 159 -5.20 -3.52 16.81
N LEU A 160 -4.19 -2.89 17.39
CA LEU A 160 -2.77 -3.27 17.26
C LEU A 160 -2.49 -4.77 17.49
N PRO A 161 -2.98 -5.43 18.55
CA PRO A 161 -2.70 -6.86 18.78
C PRO A 161 -3.21 -7.75 17.64
N PHE A 162 -4.40 -7.46 17.10
CA PHE A 162 -4.99 -8.21 15.99
C PHE A 162 -4.23 -7.94 14.68
N ALA A 163 -3.82 -6.71 14.46
CA ALA A 163 -3.02 -6.32 13.32
C ALA A 163 -1.67 -7.05 13.34
N PHE A 164 -0.96 -7.08 14.48
CA PHE A 164 0.30 -7.82 14.61
C PHE A 164 0.14 -9.32 14.44
N LEU A 165 -0.96 -9.91 14.92
CA LEU A 165 -1.25 -11.32 14.69
C LEU A 165 -1.40 -11.61 13.20
N SER A 166 -2.18 -10.81 12.48
CA SER A 166 -2.37 -10.96 11.03
C SER A 166 -1.08 -10.70 10.25
N ALA A 167 -0.27 -9.74 10.67
CA ALA A 167 1.05 -9.47 10.07
C ALA A 167 2.00 -10.67 10.24
N GLY A 168 2.03 -11.28 11.44
CA GLY A 168 2.83 -12.48 11.71
C GLY A 168 2.43 -13.65 10.80
N ILE A 169 1.14 -13.90 10.65
CA ILE A 169 0.61 -14.91 9.73
C ILE A 169 1.00 -14.58 8.28
N SER A 170 0.86 -13.32 7.88
CA SER A 170 1.23 -12.86 6.53
C SER A 170 2.71 -13.06 6.22
N ILE A 171 3.60 -12.76 7.15
CA ILE A 171 5.05 -12.99 6.98
C ILE A 171 5.34 -14.47 6.78
N VAL A 172 4.72 -15.35 7.56
CA VAL A 172 4.89 -16.82 7.41
C VAL A 172 4.42 -17.28 6.02
N ILE A 173 3.26 -16.79 5.58
CA ILE A 173 2.74 -17.11 4.23
C ILE A 173 3.70 -16.63 3.15
N TRP A 174 4.20 -15.40 3.25
CA TRP A 174 5.15 -14.85 2.29
C TRP A 174 6.47 -15.61 2.26
N LEU A 175 6.99 -16.05 3.41
CA LEU A 175 8.17 -16.90 3.49
C LEU A 175 7.95 -18.24 2.78
N ILE A 176 6.79 -18.88 3.00
CA ILE A 176 6.44 -20.14 2.32
C ILE A 176 6.36 -19.94 0.80
N ILE A 177 5.63 -18.91 0.34
CA ILE A 177 5.50 -18.61 -1.09
C ILE A 177 6.87 -18.37 -1.72
N ALA A 178 7.72 -17.56 -1.07
CA ALA A 178 9.04 -17.23 -1.59
C ALA A 178 10.02 -18.42 -1.61
N THR A 179 9.91 -19.35 -0.65
CA THR A 179 10.74 -20.58 -0.65
C THR A 179 10.28 -21.60 -1.69
N VAL A 180 8.98 -21.64 -2.01
CA VAL A 180 8.43 -22.51 -3.06
C VAL A 180 8.69 -21.93 -4.46
N ALA A 181 8.78 -20.59 -4.55
CA ALA A 181 8.98 -19.87 -5.83
C ALA A 181 10.46 -19.65 -6.20
N ALA A 182 11.39 -19.96 -5.30
CA ALA A 182 12.83 -19.87 -5.50
C ALA A 182 13.38 -21.13 -6.18
#